data_8ba3700a522323eacd91676d5131e407
#
_entry.id   8ba3700a522323eacd91676d5131e407
#
_cell.length_a   1.000
_cell.length_b   1.000
_cell.length_c   1.000
_cell.angle_alpha   90.00
_cell.angle_beta   90.00
_cell.angle_gamma   90.00
#
_symmetry.space_group_name_H-M   'P 1'
#
loop_
_entity.id
_entity.type
_entity.pdbx_description
1 polymer ?
#
loop_
_entity_poly.entity_id
_entity_poly.type
_entity_poly.pdbx_seq_one_letter_code
_entity_poly.pdbx_strand_id
1 'polypeptide(L)'
;MTTQPLPRHHTFEKVAALQANVERVIRGKSEVVQFCIAALLARGHILLEDVPGVGKTTLAHALARSLSLSFQRIQFTSDLLPADIVGVTIYNQDAQEFEFVSGPVFTNILLADEINRATPKSQSALLEAMSEGMISVEKKRLPLPEPFLVLATQNPIEHVGTYPLPESQLDRFLMKLTIGYPNTIDEKKLLRSGGAHDALEHLEPVLEAQEVRDLQEQVSAIHMNESLVDYLMSIVHTTRTHAEAALGVSTRGALTYFKACQALAMVNGRDFVIPEDVKRLAGPVLSHRIVMKDRRLLRGDVTPEQRFIQRIVSEIPVPR
;
A
#
# COMPACT_ATOMS: atom_id res chain seq x y z
N MET A 1 -7.98 5.41 -29.22
CA MET A 1 -8.66 4.11 -29.32
C MET A 1 -9.39 3.92 -28.01
N THR A 2 -10.70 4.04 -28.00
CA THR A 2 -11.56 3.80 -26.82
C THR A 2 -11.63 2.29 -26.62
N THR A 3 -10.84 1.76 -25.71
CA THR A 3 -10.96 0.38 -25.24
C THR A 3 -12.32 0.20 -24.59
N GLN A 4 -13.16 -0.68 -25.12
CA GLN A 4 -14.40 -1.08 -24.45
C GLN A 4 -14.03 -1.68 -23.10
N PRO A 5 -14.74 -1.30 -22.01
CA PRO A 5 -14.50 -1.90 -20.70
C PRO A 5 -14.67 -3.42 -20.78
N LEU A 6 -13.74 -4.17 -20.17
CA LEU A 6 -13.80 -5.62 -20.10
C LEU A 6 -15.16 -6.09 -19.53
N PRO A 7 -15.73 -7.18 -20.01
CA PRO A 7 -16.93 -7.77 -19.41
C PRO A 7 -16.67 -8.06 -17.91
N ARG A 8 -17.59 -7.69 -17.03
CA ARG A 8 -17.44 -7.79 -15.55
C ARG A 8 -16.95 -9.15 -15.06
N HIS A 9 -17.42 -10.23 -15.65
CA HIS A 9 -16.99 -11.59 -15.30
C HIS A 9 -15.49 -11.80 -15.52
N HIS A 10 -14.96 -11.31 -16.64
CA HIS A 10 -13.54 -11.42 -16.97
C HIS A 10 -12.62 -10.58 -16.05
N THR A 11 -13.14 -9.46 -15.52
CA THR A 11 -12.47 -8.62 -14.52
C THR A 11 -12.16 -9.40 -13.23
N PHE A 12 -13.17 -10.08 -12.67
CA PHE A 12 -13.01 -10.83 -11.42
C PHE A 12 -12.11 -12.05 -11.57
N GLU A 13 -12.17 -12.74 -12.71
CA GLU A 13 -11.29 -13.86 -13.02
C GLU A 13 -9.83 -13.44 -13.05
N LYS A 14 -9.52 -12.28 -13.67
CA LYS A 14 -8.17 -11.71 -13.71
C LYS A 14 -7.64 -11.37 -12.33
N VAL A 15 -8.44 -10.74 -11.49
CA VAL A 15 -8.06 -10.40 -10.11
C VAL A 15 -7.85 -11.65 -9.28
N ALA A 16 -8.71 -12.66 -9.43
CA ALA A 16 -8.54 -13.95 -8.75
C ALA A 16 -7.27 -14.69 -9.21
N ALA A 17 -6.96 -14.64 -10.51
CA ALA A 17 -5.73 -15.20 -11.05
C ALA A 17 -4.47 -14.50 -10.50
N LEU A 18 -4.52 -13.16 -10.37
CA LEU A 18 -3.44 -12.38 -9.75
C LEU A 18 -3.24 -12.80 -8.29
N GLN A 19 -4.31 -12.88 -7.50
CA GLN A 19 -4.23 -13.31 -6.11
C GLN A 19 -3.63 -14.70 -5.99
N ALA A 20 -4.16 -15.67 -6.74
CA ALA A 20 -3.67 -17.04 -6.73
C ALA A 20 -2.19 -17.13 -7.13
N ASN A 21 -1.76 -16.33 -8.10
CA ASN A 21 -0.37 -16.30 -8.55
C ASN A 21 0.58 -15.78 -7.47
N VAL A 22 0.25 -14.66 -6.82
CA VAL A 22 1.04 -14.11 -5.70
C VAL A 22 1.06 -15.08 -4.51
N GLU A 23 -0.04 -15.75 -4.19
CA GLU A 23 -0.14 -16.71 -3.09
C GLU A 23 0.70 -17.99 -3.30
N ARG A 24 1.11 -18.30 -4.53
CA ARG A 24 2.09 -19.38 -4.78
C ARG A 24 3.43 -19.12 -4.09
N VAL A 25 3.80 -17.83 -3.98
CA VAL A 25 5.04 -17.37 -3.35
C VAL A 25 4.80 -16.96 -1.89
N ILE A 26 3.75 -16.17 -1.63
CA ILE A 26 3.41 -15.63 -0.32
C ILE A 26 2.37 -16.53 0.35
N ARG A 27 2.83 -17.62 0.94
CA ARG A 27 1.96 -18.66 1.51
C ARG A 27 1.40 -18.27 2.87
N GLY A 28 0.14 -18.61 3.13
CA GLY A 28 -0.52 -18.43 4.42
C GLY A 28 -0.83 -16.99 4.80
N LYS A 29 -0.74 -16.04 3.85
CA LYS A 29 -0.97 -14.61 4.05
C LYS A 29 -2.00 -14.05 3.07
N SER A 30 -3.07 -14.82 2.81
CA SER A 30 -4.09 -14.46 1.82
C SER A 30 -4.68 -13.07 2.05
N GLU A 31 -4.97 -12.71 3.30
CA GLU A 31 -5.52 -11.39 3.62
C GLU A 31 -4.56 -10.25 3.28
N VAL A 32 -3.27 -10.39 3.60
CA VAL A 32 -2.24 -9.39 3.24
C VAL A 32 -2.13 -9.25 1.73
N VAL A 33 -2.17 -10.37 0.99
CA VAL A 33 -2.14 -10.36 -0.49
C VAL A 33 -3.38 -9.65 -1.02
N GLN A 34 -4.58 -9.95 -0.51
CA GLN A 34 -5.83 -9.26 -0.88
C GLN A 34 -5.74 -7.75 -0.66
N PHE A 35 -5.22 -7.32 0.50
CA PHE A 35 -5.06 -5.91 0.82
C PHE A 35 -4.03 -5.22 -0.07
N CYS A 36 -2.94 -5.91 -0.43
CA CYS A 36 -1.96 -5.37 -1.37
C CYS A 36 -2.55 -5.18 -2.77
N ILE A 37 -3.31 -6.14 -3.25
CA ILE A 37 -4.02 -6.05 -4.54
C ILE A 37 -5.08 -4.93 -4.48
N ALA A 38 -5.86 -4.87 -3.40
CA ALA A 38 -6.85 -3.79 -3.21
C ALA A 38 -6.19 -2.41 -3.18
N ALA A 39 -5.02 -2.27 -2.54
CA ALA A 39 -4.26 -1.02 -2.53
C ALA A 39 -3.77 -0.64 -3.93
N LEU A 40 -3.24 -1.58 -4.70
CA LEU A 40 -2.84 -1.35 -6.10
C LEU A 40 -4.03 -0.89 -6.95
N LEU A 41 -5.17 -1.58 -6.84
CA LEU A 41 -6.38 -1.25 -7.59
C LEU A 41 -7.01 0.09 -7.18
N ALA A 42 -6.91 0.46 -5.90
CA ALA A 42 -7.32 1.77 -5.38
C ALA A 42 -6.33 2.90 -5.71
N ARG A 43 -5.24 2.64 -6.45
CA ARG A 43 -4.13 3.58 -6.73
C ARG A 43 -3.52 4.14 -5.44
N GLY A 44 -3.40 3.31 -4.41
CA GLY A 44 -2.84 3.68 -3.12
C GLY A 44 -1.48 3.05 -2.86
N HIS A 45 -0.82 3.50 -1.80
CA HIS A 45 0.49 3.03 -1.37
C HIS A 45 0.38 2.33 -0.01
N ILE A 46 1.32 1.48 0.32
CA ILE A 46 1.28 0.62 1.51
C ILE A 46 2.47 0.91 2.41
N LEU A 47 2.20 1.02 3.72
CA LEU A 47 3.21 1.01 4.75
C LEU A 47 3.23 -0.37 5.43
N LEU A 48 4.33 -1.08 5.33
CA LEU A 48 4.56 -2.37 5.99
C LEU A 48 5.33 -2.13 7.29
N GLU A 49 4.67 -2.32 8.42
CA GLU A 49 5.31 -2.21 9.73
C GLU A 49 5.55 -3.61 10.30
N ASP A 50 6.81 -4.04 10.23
CA ASP A 50 7.15 -5.43 10.56
C ASP A 50 8.63 -5.63 10.86
N VAL A 51 8.92 -6.71 11.58
CA VAL A 51 10.29 -7.14 11.84
C VAL A 51 11.02 -7.53 10.53
N PRO A 52 12.36 -7.51 10.52
CA PRO A 52 13.13 -8.00 9.38
C PRO A 52 12.86 -9.49 9.09
N GLY A 53 12.98 -9.88 7.80
CA GLY A 53 12.96 -11.29 7.41
C GLY A 53 11.57 -11.93 7.20
N VAL A 54 10.47 -11.20 7.30
CA VAL A 54 9.09 -11.75 7.12
C VAL A 54 8.62 -11.83 5.66
N GLY A 55 9.49 -11.50 4.67
CA GLY A 55 9.16 -11.61 3.26
C GLY A 55 8.63 -10.35 2.58
N LYS A 56 8.89 -9.15 3.12
CA LYS A 56 8.47 -7.87 2.52
C LYS A 56 8.96 -7.70 1.09
N THR A 57 10.24 -7.95 0.84
CA THR A 57 10.86 -7.89 -0.49
C THR A 57 10.27 -8.95 -1.44
N THR A 58 10.04 -10.15 -0.93
CA THR A 58 9.42 -11.24 -1.69
C THR A 58 8.00 -10.89 -2.14
N LEU A 59 7.19 -10.28 -1.26
CA LEU A 59 5.85 -9.81 -1.59
C LEU A 59 5.86 -8.76 -2.71
N ALA A 60 6.74 -7.75 -2.61
CA ALA A 60 6.87 -6.71 -3.62
C ALA A 60 7.29 -7.28 -4.99
N HIS A 61 8.27 -8.18 -5.00
CA HIS A 61 8.72 -8.89 -6.21
C HIS A 61 7.62 -9.78 -6.80
N ALA A 62 6.89 -10.53 -5.97
CA ALA A 62 5.81 -11.40 -6.44
C ALA A 62 4.70 -10.60 -7.12
N LEU A 63 4.33 -9.44 -6.57
CA LEU A 63 3.39 -8.53 -7.19
C LEU A 63 3.91 -8.01 -8.54
N ALA A 64 5.15 -7.52 -8.59
CA ALA A 64 5.72 -6.96 -9.81
C ALA A 64 5.80 -7.99 -10.94
N ARG A 65 6.29 -9.21 -10.64
CA ARG A 65 6.37 -10.30 -11.63
C ARG A 65 5.02 -10.78 -12.10
N SER A 66 4.05 -10.90 -11.18
CA SER A 66 2.69 -11.31 -11.55
C SER A 66 1.99 -10.33 -12.50
N LEU A 67 2.48 -9.10 -12.58
CA LEU A 67 1.88 -7.99 -13.33
C LEU A 67 2.72 -7.52 -14.53
N SER A 68 3.82 -8.21 -14.84
CA SER A 68 4.79 -7.74 -15.86
C SER A 68 5.23 -6.29 -15.66
N LEU A 69 5.38 -5.86 -14.40
CA LEU A 69 5.72 -4.50 -14.02
C LEU A 69 7.18 -4.36 -13.61
N SER A 70 7.75 -3.18 -13.87
CA SER A 70 9.10 -2.86 -13.39
C SER A 70 9.13 -2.77 -11.86
N PHE A 71 10.24 -3.24 -11.28
CA PHE A 71 10.48 -3.24 -9.84
C PHE A 71 11.82 -2.61 -9.52
N GLN A 72 11.83 -1.76 -8.49
CA GLN A 72 13.05 -1.24 -7.88
C GLN A 72 12.98 -1.33 -6.36
N ARG A 73 14.13 -1.48 -5.72
CA ARG A 73 14.29 -1.41 -4.26
C ARG A 73 15.25 -0.30 -3.90
N ILE A 74 14.84 0.54 -2.98
CA ILE A 74 15.70 1.55 -2.35
C ILE A 74 15.84 1.19 -0.87
N GLN A 75 17.07 1.04 -0.39
CA GLN A 75 17.35 0.96 1.05
C GLN A 75 17.54 2.38 1.57
N PHE A 76 16.68 2.80 2.50
CA PHE A 76 16.77 4.11 3.10
C PHE A 76 17.83 4.10 4.21
N THR A 77 18.79 5.03 4.12
CA THR A 77 19.90 5.22 5.07
C THR A 77 20.00 6.70 5.44
N SER A 78 20.72 7.00 6.51
CA SER A 78 20.85 8.38 7.01
C SER A 78 21.55 9.33 6.04
N ASP A 79 22.34 8.81 5.13
CA ASP A 79 23.10 9.53 4.11
C ASP A 79 22.41 9.62 2.74
N LEU A 80 21.28 8.92 2.56
CA LEU A 80 20.51 8.95 1.31
C LEU A 80 20.00 10.36 1.00
N LEU A 81 20.31 10.86 -0.18
CA LEU A 81 19.88 12.17 -0.66
C LEU A 81 18.59 12.08 -1.49
N PRO A 82 17.79 13.15 -1.56
CA PRO A 82 16.64 13.20 -2.48
C PRO A 82 16.99 12.86 -3.94
N ALA A 83 18.17 13.32 -4.42
CA ALA A 83 18.64 13.05 -5.77
C ALA A 83 18.87 11.55 -6.05
N ASP A 84 19.23 10.76 -5.03
CA ASP A 84 19.41 9.30 -5.15
C ASP A 84 18.07 8.58 -5.38
N ILE A 85 16.96 9.22 -5.00
CA ILE A 85 15.60 8.69 -5.17
C ILE A 85 15.01 9.14 -6.51
N VAL A 86 15.06 10.45 -6.78
CA VAL A 86 14.35 11.06 -7.91
C VAL A 86 15.21 11.15 -9.18
N GLY A 87 16.54 11.10 -9.05
CA GLY A 87 17.46 11.28 -10.14
C GLY A 87 18.11 12.66 -10.15
N VAL A 88 19.02 12.86 -11.08
CA VAL A 88 19.91 14.02 -11.16
C VAL A 88 20.14 14.43 -12.61
N THR A 89 20.25 15.75 -12.84
CA THR A 89 20.69 16.29 -14.13
C THR A 89 22.21 16.31 -14.17
N ILE A 90 22.80 15.64 -15.16
CA ILE A 90 24.25 15.62 -15.40
C ILE A 90 24.57 16.31 -16.71
N TYR A 91 25.76 16.88 -16.81
CA TYR A 91 26.26 17.44 -18.07
C TYR A 91 26.91 16.31 -18.91
N ASN A 92 26.30 15.97 -20.05
CA ASN A 92 26.86 15.04 -21.00
C ASN A 92 27.90 15.76 -21.86
N GLN A 93 29.19 15.44 -21.66
CA GLN A 93 30.30 16.08 -22.38
C GLN A 93 30.31 15.77 -23.87
N ASP A 94 29.87 14.59 -24.26
CA ASP A 94 29.87 14.16 -25.68
C ASP A 94 28.75 14.86 -26.46
N ALA A 95 27.55 14.95 -25.84
CA ALA A 95 26.42 15.64 -26.44
C ALA A 95 26.43 17.17 -26.19
N GLN A 96 27.29 17.68 -25.30
CA GLN A 96 27.38 19.08 -24.86
C GLN A 96 26.04 19.64 -24.34
N GLU A 97 25.23 18.79 -23.68
CA GLU A 97 23.94 19.16 -23.13
C GLU A 97 23.71 18.57 -21.74
N PHE A 98 22.74 19.14 -21.01
CA PHE A 98 22.30 18.58 -19.75
C PHE A 98 21.28 17.47 -19.97
N GLU A 99 21.56 16.30 -19.42
CA GLU A 99 20.73 15.11 -19.48
C GLU A 99 20.22 14.75 -18.08
N PHE A 100 18.93 14.43 -17.99
CA PHE A 100 18.33 13.93 -16.76
C PHE A 100 18.50 12.41 -16.68
N VAL A 101 19.23 11.96 -15.67
CA VAL A 101 19.36 10.54 -15.31
C VAL A 101 18.29 10.23 -14.27
N SER A 102 17.30 9.42 -14.65
CA SER A 102 16.18 9.06 -13.79
C SER A 102 16.64 8.21 -12.60
N GLY A 103 16.13 8.53 -11.42
CA GLY A 103 16.35 7.75 -10.22
C GLY A 103 15.44 6.51 -10.13
N PRO A 104 15.63 5.66 -9.12
CA PRO A 104 14.90 4.40 -8.96
C PRO A 104 13.39 4.58 -8.70
N VAL A 105 12.91 5.79 -8.41
CA VAL A 105 11.47 6.07 -8.29
C VAL A 105 10.72 5.94 -9.61
N PHE A 106 11.43 6.01 -10.76
CA PHE A 106 10.85 5.81 -12.08
C PHE A 106 10.65 4.31 -12.37
N THR A 107 9.78 3.70 -11.59
CA THR A 107 9.39 2.29 -11.68
C THR A 107 7.91 2.14 -11.37
N ASN A 108 7.32 1.00 -11.72
CA ASN A 108 5.91 0.72 -11.40
C ASN A 108 5.72 0.31 -9.93
N ILE A 109 6.60 -0.57 -9.43
CA ILE A 109 6.56 -1.03 -8.04
C ILE A 109 7.88 -0.69 -7.37
N LEU A 110 7.80 0.16 -6.36
CA LEU A 110 8.95 0.59 -5.57
C LEU A 110 8.85 0.03 -4.15
N LEU A 111 9.88 -0.72 -3.73
CA LEU A 111 10.09 -1.07 -2.33
C LEU A 111 11.02 -0.03 -1.69
N ALA A 112 10.45 0.83 -0.85
CA ALA A 112 11.20 1.79 -0.03
C ALA A 112 11.48 1.16 1.34
N ASP A 113 12.65 0.53 1.48
CA ASP A 113 12.97 -0.27 2.67
C ASP A 113 13.54 0.61 3.78
N GLU A 114 13.01 0.47 5.00
CA GLU A 114 13.39 1.23 6.21
C GLU A 114 13.29 2.76 6.04
N ILE A 115 12.15 3.25 5.53
CA ILE A 115 11.94 4.67 5.20
C ILE A 115 12.25 5.61 6.39
N ASN A 116 12.04 5.16 7.63
CA ASN A 116 12.30 5.92 8.84
C ASN A 116 13.80 6.10 9.18
N ARG A 117 14.72 5.48 8.44
CA ARG A 117 16.18 5.68 8.62
C ARG A 117 16.74 6.86 7.84
N ALA A 118 16.07 7.30 6.78
CA ALA A 118 16.52 8.46 6.01
C ALA A 118 16.04 9.77 6.61
N THR A 119 16.72 10.84 6.23
CA THR A 119 16.38 12.20 6.66
C THR A 119 14.98 12.62 6.19
N PRO A 120 14.32 13.58 6.89
CA PRO A 120 13.01 14.09 6.48
C PRO A 120 12.98 14.65 5.05
N LYS A 121 14.11 15.14 4.53
CA LYS A 121 14.21 15.65 3.15
C LYS A 121 14.03 14.50 2.14
N SER A 122 14.72 13.38 2.34
CA SER A 122 14.64 12.22 1.46
C SER A 122 13.30 11.52 1.57
N GLN A 123 12.73 11.43 2.80
CA GLN A 123 11.35 10.96 2.99
C GLN A 123 10.35 11.83 2.22
N SER A 124 10.47 13.16 2.30
CA SER A 124 9.56 14.10 1.62
C SER A 124 9.62 13.96 0.11
N ALA A 125 10.79 13.71 -0.49
CA ALA A 125 10.93 13.50 -1.93
C ALA A 125 10.12 12.28 -2.42
N LEU A 126 10.19 11.15 -1.71
CA LEU A 126 9.39 9.98 -2.02
C LEU A 126 7.90 10.24 -1.83
N LEU A 127 7.53 10.87 -0.71
CA LEU A 127 6.12 11.12 -0.38
C LEU A 127 5.46 12.14 -1.33
N GLU A 128 6.24 13.07 -1.92
CA GLU A 128 5.78 13.94 -2.99
C GLU A 128 5.49 13.14 -4.26
N ALA A 129 6.43 12.29 -4.68
CA ALA A 129 6.25 11.37 -5.80
C ALA A 129 4.99 10.51 -5.67
N MET A 130 4.74 9.97 -4.48
CA MET A 130 3.55 9.17 -4.17
C MET A 130 2.24 9.97 -4.31
N SER A 131 2.27 11.24 -3.93
CA SER A 131 1.04 12.06 -3.92
C SER A 131 0.69 12.63 -5.29
N GLU A 132 1.70 13.02 -6.07
CA GLU A 132 1.53 13.72 -7.32
C GLU A 132 1.56 12.77 -8.54
N GLY A 133 2.12 11.57 -8.40
CA GLY A 133 2.37 10.65 -9.52
C GLY A 133 3.38 11.20 -10.53
N MET A 134 4.15 12.22 -10.14
CA MET A 134 5.15 12.88 -10.97
C MET A 134 6.28 13.45 -10.13
N ILE A 135 7.42 13.69 -10.77
CA ILE A 135 8.59 14.33 -10.17
C ILE A 135 8.81 15.69 -10.82
N SER A 136 9.06 16.70 -9.98
CA SER A 136 9.46 18.05 -10.44
C SER A 136 10.97 18.16 -10.44
N VAL A 137 11.58 18.23 -11.64
CA VAL A 137 13.01 18.44 -11.80
C VAL A 137 13.22 19.79 -12.49
N GLU A 138 13.86 20.73 -11.79
CA GLU A 138 14.03 22.10 -12.26
C GLU A 138 12.68 22.75 -12.63
N LYS A 139 12.38 22.88 -13.93
CA LYS A 139 11.13 23.46 -14.45
C LYS A 139 10.25 22.45 -15.17
N LYS A 140 10.66 21.18 -15.21
CA LYS A 140 9.93 20.10 -15.91
C LYS A 140 9.22 19.20 -14.90
N ARG A 141 8.01 18.79 -15.24
CA ARG A 141 7.26 17.75 -14.53
C ARG A 141 7.36 16.45 -15.32
N LEU A 142 7.93 15.44 -14.71
CA LEU A 142 8.15 14.12 -15.31
C LEU A 142 7.17 13.14 -14.68
N PRO A 143 6.23 12.55 -15.45
CA PRO A 143 5.29 11.58 -14.93
C PRO A 143 6.00 10.28 -14.55
N LEU A 144 5.55 9.65 -13.48
CA LEU A 144 5.97 8.31 -13.10
C LEU A 144 5.25 7.26 -13.96
N PRO A 145 5.84 6.06 -14.12
CA PRO A 145 5.18 4.94 -14.80
C PRO A 145 3.86 4.57 -14.11
N GLU A 146 2.81 4.30 -14.90
CA GLU A 146 1.52 3.82 -14.38
C GLU A 146 1.27 2.35 -14.76
N PRO A 147 0.77 1.54 -13.82
CA PRO A 147 0.43 1.87 -12.42
C PRO A 147 1.68 2.10 -11.56
N PHE A 148 1.55 2.95 -10.52
CA PHE A 148 2.62 3.25 -9.57
C PHE A 148 2.22 2.83 -8.16
N LEU A 149 2.98 1.93 -7.55
CA LEU A 149 2.77 1.44 -6.18
C LEU A 149 4.06 1.53 -5.38
N VAL A 150 4.01 2.20 -4.23
CA VAL A 150 5.08 2.16 -3.23
C VAL A 150 4.68 1.23 -2.09
N LEU A 151 5.56 0.28 -1.80
CA LEU A 151 5.57 -0.46 -0.54
C LEU A 151 6.71 0.11 0.31
N ALA A 152 6.38 0.93 1.30
CA ALA A 152 7.37 1.43 2.24
C ALA A 152 7.43 0.50 3.46
N THR A 153 8.61 0.30 4.03
CA THR A 153 8.76 -0.50 5.24
C THR A 153 9.26 0.33 6.41
N GLN A 154 8.80 -0.01 7.61
CA GLN A 154 9.33 0.49 8.88
C GLN A 154 9.61 -0.69 9.80
N ASN A 155 10.68 -0.57 10.59
CA ASN A 155 10.95 -1.48 11.69
C ASN A 155 10.47 -0.82 13.00
N PRO A 156 9.45 -1.35 13.68
CA PRO A 156 8.92 -0.74 14.90
C PRO A 156 9.86 -0.84 16.10
N ILE A 157 10.86 -1.73 16.06
CA ILE A 157 11.76 -1.99 17.18
C ILE A 157 12.97 -1.04 17.19
N GLU A 158 13.38 -0.55 16.02
CA GLU A 158 14.53 0.35 15.91
C GLU A 158 14.12 1.81 16.15
N HIS A 159 14.50 2.34 17.32
CA HIS A 159 14.24 3.73 17.69
C HIS A 159 15.50 4.62 17.62
N VAL A 160 16.69 4.04 17.67
CA VAL A 160 17.95 4.80 17.68
C VAL A 160 18.37 5.13 16.25
N GLY A 161 18.57 6.43 15.97
CA GLY A 161 19.00 6.90 14.64
C GLY A 161 17.89 6.88 13.58
N THR A 162 16.62 6.88 13.99
CA THR A 162 15.48 6.94 13.07
C THR A 162 14.75 8.28 13.12
N TYR A 163 14.11 8.63 12.02
CA TYR A 163 13.24 9.81 11.86
C TYR A 163 11.80 9.31 11.62
N PRO A 164 10.95 9.28 12.66
CA PRO A 164 9.59 8.80 12.51
C PRO A 164 8.81 9.69 11.52
N LEU A 165 7.93 9.08 10.73
CA LEU A 165 7.05 9.80 9.83
C LEU A 165 5.98 10.56 10.63
N PRO A 166 5.81 11.88 10.41
CA PRO A 166 4.71 12.64 10.99
C PRO A 166 3.34 12.12 10.49
N GLU A 167 2.29 12.39 11.26
CA GLU A 167 0.92 11.97 10.94
C GLU A 167 0.46 12.45 9.55
N SER A 168 0.84 13.67 9.14
CA SER A 168 0.52 14.22 7.81
C SER A 168 1.19 13.48 6.66
N GLN A 169 2.29 12.78 6.93
CA GLN A 169 3.01 11.94 5.97
C GLN A 169 2.44 10.51 5.97
N LEU A 170 2.07 10.00 7.13
CA LEU A 170 1.38 8.70 7.25
C LEU A 170 0.05 8.68 6.50
N ASP A 171 -0.69 9.80 6.46
CA ASP A 171 -1.97 9.93 5.74
C ASP A 171 -1.83 9.74 4.20
N ARG A 172 -0.61 9.75 3.66
CA ARG A 172 -0.35 9.47 2.23
C ARG A 172 -0.39 7.98 1.89
N PHE A 173 -0.19 7.11 2.87
CA PHE A 173 -0.33 5.67 2.69
C PHE A 173 -1.80 5.28 2.76
N LEU A 174 -2.28 4.49 1.81
CA LEU A 174 -3.65 3.97 1.82
C LEU A 174 -3.88 3.02 2.99
N MET A 175 -2.94 2.10 3.19
CA MET A 175 -3.01 1.09 4.24
C MET A 175 -1.69 0.97 5.00
N LYS A 176 -1.81 0.67 6.30
CA LYS A 176 -0.71 0.19 7.14
C LYS A 176 -0.96 -1.29 7.44
N LEU A 177 -0.03 -2.15 7.04
CA LEU A 177 -0.16 -3.60 7.13
C LEU A 177 1.01 -4.23 7.89
N THR A 178 0.75 -5.40 8.45
CA THR A 178 1.73 -6.29 9.06
C THR A 178 1.64 -7.65 8.37
N ILE A 179 2.76 -8.18 7.88
CA ILE A 179 2.82 -9.52 7.28
C ILE A 179 2.89 -10.57 8.39
N GLY A 180 3.75 -10.33 9.37
CA GLY A 180 4.04 -11.22 10.49
C GLY A 180 4.70 -12.53 10.06
N TYR A 181 5.12 -13.34 11.03
CA TYR A 181 5.70 -14.65 10.74
C TYR A 181 4.69 -15.60 10.08
N PRO A 182 5.13 -16.49 9.18
CA PRO A 182 4.28 -17.56 8.66
C PRO A 182 3.83 -18.49 9.81
N ASN A 183 2.72 -19.17 9.64
CA ASN A 183 2.35 -20.21 10.57
C ASN A 183 3.31 -21.41 10.43
N THR A 184 3.38 -22.26 11.46
CA THR A 184 4.32 -23.40 11.51
C THR A 184 4.22 -24.34 10.32
N ILE A 185 3.00 -24.52 9.74
CA ILE A 185 2.79 -25.41 8.60
C ILE A 185 3.42 -24.81 7.34
N ASP A 186 3.20 -23.53 7.09
CA ASP A 186 3.71 -22.85 5.90
C ASP A 186 5.23 -22.60 6.03
N GLU A 187 5.73 -22.33 7.24
CA GLU A 187 7.15 -22.23 7.49
C GLU A 187 7.89 -23.56 7.20
N LYS A 188 7.32 -24.71 7.62
CA LYS A 188 7.86 -26.01 7.25
C LYS A 188 7.87 -26.27 5.75
N LYS A 189 6.87 -25.78 5.00
CA LYS A 189 6.86 -25.88 3.55
C LYS A 189 7.94 -25.02 2.91
N LEU A 190 8.14 -23.79 3.41
CA LEU A 190 9.22 -22.91 2.97
C LEU A 190 10.60 -23.54 3.17
N LEU A 191 10.84 -24.13 4.35
CA LEU A 191 12.10 -24.83 4.62
C LEU A 191 12.36 -26.01 3.65
N ARG A 192 11.30 -26.77 3.32
CA ARG A 192 11.42 -27.91 2.39
C ARG A 192 11.61 -27.51 0.93
N SER A 193 11.10 -26.34 0.53
CA SER A 193 11.24 -25.81 -0.83
C SER A 193 12.49 -24.96 -1.04
N GLY A 194 13.43 -24.88 -0.08
CA GLY A 194 14.61 -24.02 -0.19
C GLY A 194 14.31 -22.51 -0.12
N GLY A 195 13.12 -22.15 0.33
CA GLY A 195 12.69 -20.75 0.43
C GLY A 195 11.71 -20.33 -0.67
N ALA A 196 11.42 -19.05 -0.74
CA ALA A 196 10.49 -18.47 -1.74
C ALA A 196 11.19 -18.12 -3.07
N HIS A 197 12.52 -18.25 -3.17
CA HIS A 197 13.29 -17.78 -4.33
C HIS A 197 12.91 -18.54 -5.60
N ASP A 198 12.95 -19.87 -5.56
CA ASP A 198 12.63 -20.72 -6.73
C ASP A 198 11.19 -20.46 -7.22
N ALA A 199 10.23 -20.34 -6.27
CA ALA A 199 8.85 -20.05 -6.63
C ALA A 199 8.71 -18.66 -7.27
N LEU A 200 9.51 -17.68 -6.83
CA LEU A 200 9.53 -16.34 -7.39
C LEU A 200 10.15 -16.32 -8.80
N GLU A 201 11.22 -17.08 -9.05
CA GLU A 201 11.87 -17.15 -10.36
C GLU A 201 10.97 -17.74 -11.44
N HIS A 202 10.13 -18.69 -11.07
CA HIS A 202 9.21 -19.39 -11.97
C HIS A 202 7.80 -18.76 -11.99
N LEU A 203 7.65 -17.54 -11.45
CA LEU A 203 6.37 -16.85 -11.45
C LEU A 203 6.17 -16.15 -12.81
N GLU A 204 5.19 -16.64 -13.57
CA GLU A 204 4.79 -16.06 -14.84
C GLU A 204 3.81 -14.91 -14.63
N PRO A 205 3.87 -13.82 -15.43
CA PRO A 205 2.90 -12.73 -15.33
C PRO A 205 1.50 -13.20 -15.76
N VAL A 206 0.49 -12.72 -15.07
CA VAL A 206 -0.94 -13.02 -15.34
C VAL A 206 -1.70 -11.79 -15.82
N LEU A 207 -1.13 -10.59 -15.65
CA LEU A 207 -1.68 -9.32 -16.12
C LEU A 207 -0.54 -8.41 -16.60
N GLU A 208 -0.87 -7.56 -17.57
CA GLU A 208 0.00 -6.50 -18.05
C GLU A 208 -0.38 -5.14 -17.46
N ALA A 209 0.52 -4.15 -17.58
CA ALA A 209 0.32 -2.80 -17.05
C ALA A 209 -0.98 -2.15 -17.50
N GLN A 210 -1.38 -2.32 -18.78
CA GLN A 210 -2.62 -1.76 -19.30
C GLN A 210 -3.84 -2.40 -18.65
N GLU A 211 -3.84 -3.71 -18.46
CA GLU A 211 -4.94 -4.42 -17.80
C GLU A 211 -5.12 -3.98 -16.34
N VAL A 212 -4.01 -3.72 -15.63
CA VAL A 212 -4.08 -3.17 -14.26
C VAL A 212 -4.71 -1.78 -14.26
N ARG A 213 -4.35 -0.91 -15.21
CA ARG A 213 -4.98 0.42 -15.35
C ARG A 213 -6.47 0.33 -15.62
N ASP A 214 -6.87 -0.58 -16.51
CA ASP A 214 -8.28 -0.82 -16.82
C ASP A 214 -9.06 -1.30 -15.59
N LEU A 215 -8.45 -2.18 -14.77
CA LEU A 215 -9.01 -2.62 -13.48
C LEU A 215 -9.13 -1.46 -12.48
N GLN A 216 -8.12 -0.59 -12.39
CA GLN A 216 -8.13 0.59 -11.52
C GLN A 216 -9.28 1.56 -11.87
N GLU A 217 -9.57 1.75 -13.15
CA GLU A 217 -10.71 2.57 -13.62
C GLU A 217 -12.04 1.96 -13.21
N GLN A 218 -12.15 0.63 -13.29
CA GLN A 218 -13.38 -0.09 -12.96
C GLN A 218 -13.70 -0.12 -11.45
N VAL A 219 -12.74 0.12 -10.56
CA VAL A 219 -12.98 0.20 -9.09
C VAL A 219 -14.07 1.21 -8.78
N SER A 220 -14.09 2.36 -9.46
CA SER A 220 -15.10 3.41 -9.23
C SER A 220 -16.53 2.99 -9.61
N ALA A 221 -16.68 1.95 -10.43
CA ALA A 221 -17.98 1.39 -10.81
C ALA A 221 -18.52 0.36 -9.82
N ILE A 222 -17.73 -0.03 -8.81
CA ILE A 222 -18.18 -0.92 -7.72
C ILE A 222 -19.18 -0.16 -6.85
N HIS A 223 -20.39 -0.69 -6.74
CA HIS A 223 -21.46 -0.04 -6.02
C HIS A 223 -21.28 -0.09 -4.50
N MET A 224 -21.50 1.04 -3.82
CA MET A 224 -21.66 1.08 -2.36
C MET A 224 -23.01 1.72 -2.06
N ASN A 225 -23.88 0.97 -1.36
CA ASN A 225 -25.20 1.45 -0.97
C ASN A 225 -25.05 2.64 0.00
N GLU A 226 -25.98 3.61 -0.06
CA GLU A 226 -25.96 4.81 0.78
C GLU A 226 -25.91 4.47 2.28
N SER A 227 -26.64 3.44 2.70
CA SER A 227 -26.58 2.97 4.09
C SER A 227 -25.20 2.47 4.54
N LEU A 228 -24.37 1.97 3.63
CA LEU A 228 -22.98 1.60 3.90
C LEU A 228 -22.07 2.83 3.88
N VAL A 229 -22.36 3.84 3.07
CA VAL A 229 -21.66 5.13 3.11
C VAL A 229 -21.91 5.78 4.46
N ASP A 230 -23.16 5.79 4.94
CA ASP A 230 -23.53 6.30 6.27
C ASP A 230 -22.82 5.52 7.39
N TYR A 231 -22.75 4.21 7.27
CA TYR A 231 -22.03 3.35 8.22
C TYR A 231 -20.52 3.68 8.27
N LEU A 232 -19.89 3.78 7.12
CA LEU A 232 -18.48 4.20 6.99
C LEU A 232 -18.28 5.59 7.60
N MET A 233 -19.15 6.53 7.28
CA MET A 233 -19.07 7.90 7.80
C MET A 233 -19.32 7.96 9.30
N SER A 234 -20.16 7.10 9.86
CA SER A 234 -20.36 6.99 11.31
C SER A 234 -19.09 6.55 12.02
N ILE A 235 -18.35 5.56 11.46
CA ILE A 235 -17.04 5.16 11.97
C ILE A 235 -16.06 6.34 11.93
N VAL A 236 -15.93 7.00 10.79
CA VAL A 236 -15.02 8.16 10.60
C VAL A 236 -15.39 9.30 11.56
N HIS A 237 -16.67 9.65 11.66
CA HIS A 237 -17.15 10.73 12.53
C HIS A 237 -16.87 10.43 14.00
N THR A 238 -17.07 9.19 14.44
CA THR A 238 -16.76 8.78 15.82
C THR A 238 -15.28 8.99 16.14
N THR A 239 -14.35 8.71 15.19
CA THR A 239 -12.92 8.99 15.42
C THR A 239 -12.62 10.46 15.66
N ARG A 240 -13.44 11.39 15.11
CA ARG A 240 -13.25 12.85 15.22
C ARG A 240 -13.82 13.43 16.51
N THR A 241 -14.86 12.82 17.03
CA THR A 241 -15.64 13.35 18.16
C THR A 241 -15.37 12.63 19.49
N HIS A 242 -14.74 11.47 19.44
CA HIS A 242 -14.51 10.65 20.62
C HIS A 242 -13.51 11.30 21.59
N ALA A 243 -13.81 11.25 22.90
CA ALA A 243 -13.01 11.90 23.92
C ALA A 243 -11.54 11.42 24.02
N GLU A 244 -11.26 10.17 23.65
CA GLU A 244 -9.92 9.58 23.70
C GLU A 244 -9.02 9.98 22.49
N ALA A 245 -9.62 10.42 21.39
CA ALA A 245 -8.84 10.84 20.22
C ALA A 245 -8.41 12.32 20.36
N ALA A 246 -7.13 12.59 20.08
CA ALA A 246 -6.60 13.94 19.93
C ALA A 246 -6.76 14.42 18.47
N LEU A 247 -6.63 13.49 17.51
CA LEU A 247 -6.84 13.72 16.09
C LEU A 247 -7.60 12.52 15.50
N GLY A 248 -8.69 12.79 14.81
CA GLY A 248 -9.46 11.78 14.06
C GLY A 248 -9.12 11.75 12.59
N VAL A 249 -9.75 10.85 11.85
CA VAL A 249 -9.52 10.61 10.42
C VAL A 249 -9.87 11.84 9.58
N SER A 250 -8.97 12.24 8.68
CA SER A 250 -9.15 13.36 7.74
C SER A 250 -10.23 13.05 6.69
N THR A 251 -10.69 14.08 5.95
CA THR A 251 -11.59 13.87 4.80
C THR A 251 -10.90 13.06 3.70
N ARG A 252 -9.60 13.27 3.49
CA ARG A 252 -8.78 12.45 2.58
C ARG A 252 -8.78 10.99 3.02
N GLY A 253 -8.61 10.72 4.32
CA GLY A 253 -8.67 9.37 4.89
C GLY A 253 -10.02 8.70 4.68
N ALA A 254 -11.14 9.44 4.80
CA ALA A 254 -12.48 8.93 4.52
C ALA A 254 -12.66 8.53 3.04
N LEU A 255 -12.22 9.39 2.11
CA LEU A 255 -12.23 9.09 0.67
C LEU A 255 -11.35 7.89 0.32
N THR A 256 -10.19 7.79 0.96
CA THR A 256 -9.27 6.67 0.80
C THR A 256 -9.91 5.37 1.29
N TYR A 257 -10.60 5.42 2.43
CA TYR A 257 -11.31 4.27 3.00
C TYR A 257 -12.45 3.80 2.10
N PHE A 258 -13.24 4.71 1.56
CA PHE A 258 -14.31 4.41 0.60
C PHE A 258 -13.76 3.67 -0.62
N LYS A 259 -12.71 4.20 -1.26
CA LYS A 259 -12.06 3.56 -2.43
C LYS A 259 -11.46 2.19 -2.10
N ALA A 260 -10.86 2.06 -0.92
CA ALA A 260 -10.30 0.79 -0.47
C ALA A 260 -11.39 -0.29 -0.33
N CYS A 261 -12.58 0.07 0.20
CA CYS A 261 -13.73 -0.84 0.29
C CYS A 261 -14.21 -1.30 -1.09
N GLN A 262 -14.30 -0.38 -2.06
CA GLN A 262 -14.65 -0.72 -3.45
C GLN A 262 -13.62 -1.68 -4.06
N ALA A 263 -12.33 -1.39 -3.90
CA ALA A 263 -11.25 -2.23 -4.41
C ALA A 263 -11.25 -3.62 -3.74
N LEU A 264 -11.49 -3.72 -2.43
CA LEU A 264 -11.59 -5.01 -1.73
C LEU A 264 -12.80 -5.82 -2.19
N ALA A 265 -13.94 -5.19 -2.44
CA ALA A 265 -15.10 -5.86 -3.02
C ALA A 265 -14.76 -6.48 -4.38
N MET A 266 -14.05 -5.74 -5.25
CA MET A 266 -13.56 -6.25 -6.55
C MET A 266 -12.61 -7.44 -6.36
N VAL A 267 -11.66 -7.37 -5.42
CA VAL A 267 -10.74 -8.47 -5.10
C VAL A 267 -11.49 -9.72 -4.67
N ASN A 268 -12.59 -9.55 -3.93
CA ASN A 268 -13.48 -10.64 -3.52
C ASN A 268 -14.51 -11.06 -4.59
N GLY A 269 -14.36 -10.63 -5.84
CA GLY A 269 -15.21 -11.03 -6.96
C GLY A 269 -16.63 -10.45 -6.93
N ARG A 270 -16.81 -9.27 -6.31
CA ARG A 270 -18.13 -8.62 -6.17
C ARG A 270 -18.13 -7.24 -6.83
N ASP A 271 -19.25 -6.88 -7.44
CA ASP A 271 -19.50 -5.54 -7.98
C ASP A 271 -20.22 -4.60 -6.99
N PHE A 272 -20.32 -5.03 -5.75
CA PHE A 272 -20.86 -4.24 -4.63
C PHE A 272 -20.10 -4.48 -3.33
N VAL A 273 -20.06 -3.44 -2.49
CA VAL A 273 -19.45 -3.46 -1.16
C VAL A 273 -20.43 -4.05 -0.15
N ILE A 274 -19.91 -4.82 0.80
CA ILE A 274 -20.66 -5.35 1.94
C ILE A 274 -20.10 -4.80 3.27
N PRO A 275 -20.88 -4.85 4.36
CA PRO A 275 -20.42 -4.35 5.67
C PRO A 275 -19.09 -4.95 6.13
N GLU A 276 -18.82 -6.19 5.77
CA GLU A 276 -17.60 -6.88 6.15
C GLU A 276 -16.33 -6.26 5.50
N ASP A 277 -16.44 -5.73 4.28
CA ASP A 277 -15.33 -5.02 3.64
C ASP A 277 -14.97 -3.75 4.43
N VAL A 278 -15.99 -3.01 4.87
CA VAL A 278 -15.81 -1.81 5.71
C VAL A 278 -15.12 -2.19 7.02
N LYS A 279 -15.60 -3.23 7.72
CA LYS A 279 -15.02 -3.67 9.00
C LYS A 279 -13.58 -4.14 8.86
N ARG A 280 -13.29 -5.00 7.86
CA ARG A 280 -11.95 -5.55 7.63
C ARG A 280 -10.91 -4.48 7.34
N LEU A 281 -11.29 -3.45 6.60
CA LEU A 281 -10.40 -2.37 6.22
C LEU A 281 -10.27 -1.26 7.26
N ALA A 282 -11.15 -1.18 8.26
CA ALA A 282 -11.14 -0.12 9.27
C ALA A 282 -9.77 -0.02 9.97
N GLY A 283 -9.24 -1.13 10.48
CA GLY A 283 -7.91 -1.18 11.11
C GLY A 283 -6.79 -0.76 10.18
N PRO A 284 -6.58 -1.47 9.06
CA PRO A 284 -5.53 -1.17 8.10
C PRO A 284 -5.54 0.25 7.53
N VAL A 285 -6.72 0.81 7.28
CA VAL A 285 -6.85 2.12 6.63
C VAL A 285 -6.87 3.27 7.64
N LEU A 286 -7.47 3.11 8.81
CA LEU A 286 -7.75 4.24 9.71
C LEU A 286 -6.76 4.36 10.87
N SER A 287 -6.18 3.26 11.37
CA SER A 287 -5.39 3.30 12.60
C SER A 287 -4.19 4.25 12.55
N HIS A 288 -3.48 4.31 11.44
CA HIS A 288 -2.31 5.18 11.27
C HIS A 288 -2.67 6.67 11.01
N ARG A 289 -3.96 7.00 10.94
CA ARG A 289 -4.50 8.36 10.74
C ARG A 289 -5.08 8.98 12.00
N ILE A 290 -5.03 8.24 13.11
CA ILE A 290 -5.60 8.66 14.39
C ILE A 290 -4.47 8.91 15.36
N VAL A 291 -4.64 9.92 16.23
CA VAL A 291 -3.73 10.19 17.33
C VAL A 291 -4.52 10.09 18.62
N MET A 292 -4.10 9.19 19.49
CA MET A 292 -4.70 9.04 20.81
C MET A 292 -4.15 10.09 21.79
N LYS A 293 -4.99 10.60 22.72
CA LYS A 293 -4.56 11.53 23.79
C LYS A 293 -3.59 10.86 24.75
N ASP A 294 -3.86 9.60 25.10
CA ASP A 294 -2.96 8.79 25.92
C ASP A 294 -2.13 7.89 24.99
N ARG A 295 -0.84 8.20 24.91
CA ARG A 295 0.13 7.44 24.07
C ARG A 295 0.87 6.37 24.87
N ARG A 296 0.39 5.97 26.04
CA ARG A 296 1.05 4.89 26.79
C ARG A 296 1.03 3.62 25.96
N LEU A 297 2.23 3.18 25.59
CA LEU A 297 2.44 1.89 24.93
C LEU A 297 2.03 0.80 25.91
N LEU A 298 0.84 0.27 25.74
CA LEU A 298 0.46 -0.97 26.38
C LEU A 298 1.30 -2.09 25.75
N ARG A 299 1.94 -2.92 26.56
CA ARG A 299 2.67 -4.09 26.07
C ARG A 299 1.70 -5.00 25.31
N GLY A 300 1.96 -5.26 24.02
CA GLY A 300 1.14 -6.13 23.17
C GLY A 300 1.30 -5.81 21.69
N ASP A 301 0.88 -6.73 20.83
CA ASP A 301 1.02 -6.65 19.37
C ASP A 301 0.04 -5.69 18.70
N VAL A 302 -0.98 -5.19 19.44
CA VAL A 302 -2.02 -4.30 18.93
C VAL A 302 -1.84 -2.90 19.49
N THR A 303 -1.74 -1.88 18.62
CA THR A 303 -1.56 -0.48 19.03
C THR A 303 -2.83 0.11 19.67
N PRO A 304 -2.70 1.18 20.49
CA PRO A 304 -3.87 1.87 21.06
C PRO A 304 -4.88 2.31 19.98
N GLU A 305 -4.40 2.79 18.84
CA GLU A 305 -5.21 3.23 17.71
C GLU A 305 -5.97 2.06 17.07
N GLN A 306 -5.33 0.91 16.91
CA GLN A 306 -5.97 -0.30 16.39
C GLN A 306 -7.08 -0.80 17.32
N ARG A 307 -6.82 -0.84 18.65
CA ARG A 307 -7.84 -1.22 19.64
C ARG A 307 -9.02 -0.24 19.64
N PHE A 308 -8.73 1.04 19.52
CA PHE A 308 -9.73 2.06 19.43
C PHE A 308 -10.65 1.87 18.23
N ILE A 309 -10.09 1.62 17.05
CA ILE A 309 -10.85 1.33 15.82
C ILE A 309 -11.66 0.05 15.97
N GLN A 310 -11.09 -1.04 16.51
CA GLN A 310 -11.82 -2.29 16.73
C GLN A 310 -13.04 -2.08 17.64
N ARG A 311 -12.89 -1.29 18.71
CA ARG A 311 -13.99 -0.94 19.60
C ARG A 311 -15.07 -0.15 18.86
N ILE A 312 -14.75 0.93 18.15
CA ILE A 312 -15.70 1.73 17.38
C ILE A 312 -16.48 0.86 16.39
N VAL A 313 -15.78 0.02 15.64
CA VAL A 313 -16.40 -0.89 14.65
C VAL A 313 -17.36 -1.88 15.32
N SER A 314 -17.07 -2.32 16.55
CA SER A 314 -17.93 -3.25 17.29
C SER A 314 -19.18 -2.57 17.90
N GLU A 315 -19.09 -1.27 18.22
CA GLU A 315 -20.17 -0.50 18.87
C GLU A 315 -21.17 0.09 17.86
N ILE A 316 -20.71 0.42 16.64
CA ILE A 316 -21.58 1.01 15.62
C ILE A 316 -22.42 -0.09 14.95
N PRO A 317 -23.77 0.03 14.98
CA PRO A 317 -24.63 -0.99 14.38
C PRO A 317 -24.47 -1.08 12.87
N VAL A 318 -24.43 -2.29 12.36
CA VAL A 318 -24.36 -2.56 10.91
C VAL A 318 -25.73 -2.24 10.29
N PRO A 319 -25.79 -1.54 9.13
CA PRO A 319 -27.04 -1.33 8.42
C PRO A 319 -27.67 -2.66 7.99
N ARG A 320 -29.01 -2.71 8.07
CA ARG A 320 -29.81 -3.89 7.67
C ARG A 320 -30.11 -3.88 6.18
#